data_0b369acf11f1910599ef90a3a2acefde
#
_entry.id   0b369acf11f1910599ef90a3a2acefde
#
_cell.length_a   1.000
_cell.length_b   1.000
_cell.length_c   1.000
_cell.angle_alpha   90.00
_cell.angle_beta   90.00
_cell.angle_gamma   90.00
#
_symmetry.space_group_name_H-M   'P 1'
#
loop_
_entity.id
_entity.type
_entity.pdbx_description
1 polymer ?
#
loop_
_entity_poly.entity_id
_entity_poly.type
_entity_poly.pdbx_seq_one_letter_code
_entity_poly.pdbx_strand_id
1 'polypeptide(L)'
;MDRSRRATNPNNYNKDGTVKKHGNKKVTWDKSNHYIKYQNQLKELNRKQADVRKYQHECLANEIVSLGDNIYVETMNFSGLAEKSSKTEKNDKGRYKKKKRFGKSIANRAPAMLLSIIDRKLSYYDRQLIKIDTWNAKASQFNHFDGTYHKKALSRRWNDFNGVKIQRDLYSAFLIMNIADDLKSFDINKCNDRFEIFYKLHNLEVDRLRGHKNLSSIAI
;
A
#
# COMPACT_ATOMS: atom_id res chain seq x y z
N MET A 1 6.04 -28.84 -7.61
CA MET A 1 4.86 -29.37 -6.90
C MET A 1 3.82 -29.94 -7.89
N ASP A 2 3.38 -29.21 -8.91
CA ASP A 2 2.32 -29.68 -9.82
C ASP A 2 2.68 -30.95 -10.60
N ARG A 3 3.90 -31.08 -11.11
CA ARG A 3 4.36 -32.32 -11.77
C ARG A 3 4.27 -33.52 -10.83
N SER A 4 4.76 -33.39 -9.60
CA SER A 4 4.71 -34.46 -8.59
C SER A 4 3.26 -34.82 -8.20
N ARG A 5 2.37 -33.82 -8.05
CA ARG A 5 0.97 -34.05 -7.75
C ARG A 5 0.24 -34.81 -8.87
N ARG A 6 0.52 -34.47 -10.14
CA ARG A 6 -0.04 -35.17 -11.30
C ARG A 6 0.43 -36.62 -11.38
N ALA A 7 1.72 -36.86 -11.18
CA ALA A 7 2.30 -38.20 -11.22
C ALA A 7 1.70 -39.12 -10.13
N THR A 8 1.45 -38.58 -8.93
CA THR A 8 0.90 -39.36 -7.80
C THR A 8 -0.61 -39.56 -7.91
N ASN A 9 -1.32 -38.67 -8.62
CA ASN A 9 -2.80 -38.71 -8.70
C ASN A 9 -3.28 -38.65 -10.17
N PRO A 10 -2.89 -39.58 -11.04
CA PRO A 10 -3.25 -39.52 -12.47
C PRO A 10 -4.76 -39.56 -12.70
N ASN A 11 -5.50 -40.28 -11.85
CA ASN A 11 -6.93 -40.44 -11.96
C ASN A 11 -7.73 -39.16 -11.72
N ASN A 12 -7.13 -38.16 -11.07
CA ASN A 12 -7.76 -36.86 -10.75
C ASN A 12 -7.65 -35.84 -11.90
N TYR A 13 -7.02 -36.21 -13.01
CA TYR A 13 -6.82 -35.33 -14.15
C TYR A 13 -7.50 -35.83 -15.42
N ASN A 14 -7.96 -34.92 -16.25
CA ASN A 14 -8.41 -35.16 -17.62
C ASN A 14 -7.18 -35.32 -18.55
N LYS A 15 -7.43 -35.81 -19.78
CA LYS A 15 -6.35 -35.96 -20.81
C LYS A 15 -5.67 -34.63 -21.16
N ASP A 16 -6.40 -33.50 -21.05
CA ASP A 16 -5.88 -32.14 -21.25
C ASP A 16 -5.07 -31.60 -20.06
N GLY A 17 -4.93 -32.39 -18.98
CA GLY A 17 -4.21 -32.00 -17.77
C GLY A 17 -5.00 -31.09 -16.80
N THR A 18 -6.27 -30.86 -17.06
CA THR A 18 -7.14 -30.16 -16.10
C THR A 18 -7.62 -31.11 -15.01
N VAL A 19 -7.95 -30.58 -13.83
CA VAL A 19 -8.49 -31.39 -12.73
C VAL A 19 -9.93 -31.80 -13.04
N LYS A 20 -10.25 -33.08 -12.88
CA LYS A 20 -11.61 -33.59 -13.03
C LYS A 20 -12.54 -32.96 -12.01
N LYS A 21 -13.73 -32.54 -12.46
CA LYS A 21 -14.79 -32.07 -11.58
C LYS A 21 -15.62 -33.28 -11.12
N HIS A 22 -15.72 -33.49 -9.83
CA HIS A 22 -16.48 -34.58 -9.21
C HIS A 22 -17.80 -34.08 -8.59
N GLY A 23 -18.50 -33.17 -9.24
CA GLY A 23 -19.71 -32.54 -8.70
C GLY A 23 -19.39 -31.83 -7.37
N ASN A 24 -20.17 -32.08 -6.32
CA ASN A 24 -19.97 -31.53 -4.99
C ASN A 24 -18.96 -32.31 -4.11
N LYS A 25 -18.39 -33.41 -4.59
CA LYS A 25 -17.44 -34.21 -3.82
C LYS A 25 -16.05 -33.58 -3.88
N LYS A 26 -15.41 -33.44 -2.72
CA LYS A 26 -14.01 -33.00 -2.66
C LYS A 26 -13.10 -34.10 -3.21
N VAL A 27 -12.23 -33.71 -4.11
CA VAL A 27 -11.19 -34.61 -4.65
C VAL A 27 -10.14 -34.87 -3.57
N THR A 28 -9.87 -36.15 -3.29
CA THR A 28 -8.77 -36.57 -2.40
C THR A 28 -7.45 -36.52 -3.17
N TRP A 29 -6.39 -36.10 -2.48
CA TRP A 29 -5.07 -35.92 -3.05
C TRP A 29 -4.03 -36.66 -2.23
N ASP A 30 -3.39 -37.64 -2.82
CA ASP A 30 -2.23 -38.29 -2.22
C ASP A 30 -0.99 -37.44 -2.44
N LYS A 31 -0.18 -37.31 -1.39
CA LYS A 31 1.04 -36.51 -1.42
C LYS A 31 2.25 -37.43 -1.41
N SER A 32 3.02 -37.43 -2.47
CA SER A 32 4.32 -38.09 -2.48
C SER A 32 5.31 -37.41 -1.51
N ASN A 33 6.32 -38.14 -1.07
CA ASN A 33 7.40 -37.58 -0.23
C ASN A 33 8.07 -36.37 -0.91
N HIS A 34 8.22 -36.44 -2.22
CA HIS A 34 8.77 -35.33 -3.02
C HIS A 34 7.88 -34.08 -2.98
N TYR A 35 6.56 -34.25 -3.07
CA TYR A 35 5.59 -33.16 -2.93
C TYR A 35 5.68 -32.54 -1.52
N ILE A 36 5.72 -33.37 -0.47
CA ILE A 36 5.81 -32.92 0.93
C ILE A 36 7.10 -32.13 1.15
N LYS A 37 8.24 -32.62 0.63
CA LYS A 37 9.52 -31.91 0.70
C LYS A 37 9.41 -30.48 0.13
N TYR A 38 8.90 -30.32 -1.09
CA TYR A 38 8.75 -29.00 -1.69
C TYR A 38 7.69 -28.14 -0.98
N GLN A 39 6.63 -28.74 -0.48
CA GLN A 39 5.64 -28.01 0.32
C GLN A 39 6.26 -27.41 1.58
N ASN A 40 7.11 -28.17 2.27
CA ASN A 40 7.80 -27.70 3.47
C ASN A 40 8.85 -26.63 3.13
N GLN A 41 9.60 -26.79 2.03
CA GLN A 41 10.51 -25.75 1.55
C GLN A 41 9.78 -24.45 1.24
N LEU A 42 8.63 -24.51 0.56
CA LEU A 42 7.81 -23.33 0.25
C LEU A 42 7.27 -22.67 1.51
N LYS A 43 6.81 -23.45 2.49
CA LYS A 43 6.38 -22.92 3.79
C LYS A 43 7.51 -22.18 4.49
N GLU A 44 8.71 -22.75 4.50
CA GLU A 44 9.88 -22.15 5.15
C GLU A 44 10.31 -20.86 4.44
N LEU A 45 10.29 -20.82 3.12
CA LEU A 45 10.56 -19.59 2.37
C LEU A 45 9.55 -18.48 2.67
N ASN A 46 8.26 -18.82 2.73
CA ASN A 46 7.22 -17.87 3.08
C ASN A 46 7.38 -17.35 4.52
N ARG A 47 7.76 -18.22 5.45
CA ARG A 47 8.04 -17.85 6.85
C ARG A 47 9.21 -16.85 6.91
N LYS A 48 10.34 -17.19 6.29
CA LYS A 48 11.51 -16.29 6.22
C LYS A 48 11.16 -14.93 5.63
N GLN A 49 10.38 -14.92 4.54
CA GLN A 49 9.93 -13.67 3.92
C GLN A 49 9.05 -12.84 4.86
N ALA A 50 8.19 -13.48 5.64
CA ALA A 50 7.35 -12.81 6.63
C ALA A 50 8.18 -12.23 7.77
N ASP A 51 9.18 -12.97 8.26
CA ASP A 51 10.07 -12.54 9.34
C ASP A 51 10.92 -11.33 8.91
N VAL A 52 11.51 -11.37 7.71
CA VAL A 52 12.27 -10.25 7.15
C VAL A 52 11.40 -9.00 7.02
N ARG A 53 10.19 -9.14 6.49
CA ARG A 53 9.24 -8.02 6.37
C ARG A 53 8.88 -7.44 7.73
N LYS A 54 8.58 -8.30 8.72
CA LYS A 54 8.29 -7.84 10.09
C LYS A 54 9.47 -7.07 10.67
N TYR A 55 10.68 -7.58 10.52
CA TYR A 55 11.90 -6.90 10.98
C TYR A 55 12.07 -5.53 10.33
N GLN A 56 11.91 -5.43 9.01
CA GLN A 56 11.98 -4.16 8.28
C GLN A 56 10.92 -3.16 8.78
N HIS A 57 9.70 -3.64 9.06
CA HIS A 57 8.65 -2.79 9.64
C HIS A 57 8.97 -2.35 11.07
N GLU A 58 9.58 -3.19 11.89
CA GLU A 58 10.02 -2.81 13.24
C GLU A 58 11.10 -1.71 13.19
N CYS A 59 12.07 -1.82 12.28
CA CYS A 59 13.10 -0.81 12.07
C CYS A 59 12.48 0.51 11.60
N LEU A 60 11.64 0.47 10.56
CA LEU A 60 10.97 1.66 10.03
C LEU A 60 10.04 2.31 11.07
N ALA A 61 9.34 1.50 11.87
CA ALA A 61 8.49 2.03 12.93
C ALA A 61 9.29 2.71 14.04
N ASN A 62 10.48 2.20 14.40
CA ASN A 62 11.39 2.89 15.33
C ASN A 62 11.82 4.24 14.79
N GLU A 63 12.21 4.27 13.51
CA GLU A 63 12.59 5.50 12.84
C GLU A 63 11.45 6.53 12.85
N ILE A 64 10.24 6.11 12.45
CA ILE A 64 9.07 7.00 12.44
C ILE A 64 8.74 7.54 13.84
N VAL A 65 8.71 6.69 14.86
CA VAL A 65 8.41 7.10 16.25
C VAL A 65 9.50 8.01 16.83
N SER A 66 10.75 7.89 16.36
CA SER A 66 11.82 8.79 16.79
C SER A 66 11.71 10.22 16.22
N LEU A 67 10.92 10.42 15.15
CA LEU A 67 10.76 11.75 14.52
C LEU A 67 9.78 12.65 15.25
N GLY A 68 8.92 12.13 16.09
CA GLY A 68 7.95 12.94 16.85
C GLY A 68 6.85 12.13 17.53
N ASP A 69 6.09 12.83 18.32
CA ASP A 69 5.10 12.29 19.26
C ASP A 69 3.72 12.12 18.63
N ASN A 70 3.36 13.00 17.70
CA ASN A 70 2.06 13.01 17.06
C ASN A 70 2.19 12.48 15.63
N ILE A 71 1.73 11.26 15.41
CA ILE A 71 1.78 10.61 14.11
C ILE A 71 0.37 10.54 13.53
N TYR A 72 0.14 11.30 12.47
CA TYR A 72 -1.13 11.36 11.77
C TYR A 72 -1.13 10.38 10.59
N VAL A 73 -2.24 9.66 10.41
CA VAL A 73 -2.39 8.72 9.30
C VAL A 73 -3.79 8.83 8.69
N GLU A 74 -3.87 8.59 7.39
CA GLU A 74 -5.14 8.45 6.71
C GLU A 74 -5.85 7.16 7.11
N THR A 75 -7.17 7.23 7.29
CA THR A 75 -8.00 6.03 7.49
C THR A 75 -8.11 5.26 6.18
N MET A 76 -7.39 4.14 6.06
CA MET A 76 -7.29 3.34 4.84
C MET A 76 -7.99 1.99 5.00
N ASN A 77 -8.85 1.63 4.04
CA ASN A 77 -9.40 0.28 3.92
C ASN A 77 -8.50 -0.59 3.04
N PHE A 78 -7.46 -1.19 3.63
CA PHE A 78 -6.52 -2.06 2.92
C PHE A 78 -7.19 -3.33 2.37
N SER A 79 -8.22 -3.85 3.02
CA SER A 79 -8.98 -5.01 2.54
C SER A 79 -9.72 -4.67 1.24
N GLY A 80 -10.43 -3.55 1.20
CA GLY A 80 -11.10 -3.08 -0.01
C GLY A 80 -10.12 -2.78 -1.15
N LEU A 81 -8.93 -2.22 -0.85
CA LEU A 81 -7.88 -2.01 -1.85
C LEU A 81 -7.30 -3.33 -2.39
N ALA A 82 -7.27 -4.38 -1.57
CA ALA A 82 -6.77 -5.69 -1.96
C ALA A 82 -7.79 -6.49 -2.81
N GLU A 83 -9.05 -6.12 -2.77
CA GLU A 83 -10.11 -6.82 -3.49
C GLU A 83 -9.90 -6.78 -5.01
N LYS A 84 -10.26 -7.89 -5.64
CA LYS A 84 -10.28 -8.00 -7.09
C LYS A 84 -11.51 -7.29 -7.62
N SER A 85 -11.35 -6.36 -8.56
CA SER A 85 -12.49 -5.72 -9.21
C SER A 85 -13.49 -6.77 -9.73
N SER A 86 -14.75 -6.64 -9.32
CA SER A 86 -15.86 -7.48 -9.82
C SER A 86 -16.24 -7.10 -11.26
N LYS A 87 -16.11 -5.85 -11.63
CA LYS A 87 -16.47 -5.34 -12.97
C LYS A 87 -15.53 -5.90 -14.03
N THR A 88 -16.13 -6.45 -15.09
CA THR A 88 -15.42 -6.93 -16.27
C THR A 88 -15.72 -5.97 -17.42
N GLU A 89 -14.70 -5.25 -17.89
CA GLU A 89 -14.79 -4.31 -18.99
C GLU A 89 -14.10 -4.87 -20.22
N LYS A 90 -14.62 -4.52 -21.41
CA LYS A 90 -13.98 -4.79 -22.69
C LYS A 90 -13.36 -3.49 -23.22
N ASN A 91 -12.27 -3.60 -23.98
CA ASN A 91 -11.70 -2.48 -24.72
C ASN A 91 -12.44 -2.31 -26.05
N ASP A 92 -12.11 -1.26 -26.78
CA ASP A 92 -12.73 -0.92 -28.07
C ASP A 92 -12.60 -2.03 -29.14
N LYS A 93 -11.66 -2.97 -28.95
CA LYS A 93 -11.43 -4.15 -29.79
C LYS A 93 -12.16 -5.41 -29.27
N GLY A 94 -13.11 -5.25 -28.35
CA GLY A 94 -13.89 -6.35 -27.77
C GLY A 94 -13.14 -7.29 -26.81
N ARG A 95 -11.85 -7.05 -26.53
CA ARG A 95 -11.04 -7.88 -25.63
C ARG A 95 -11.24 -7.44 -24.18
N TYR A 96 -11.26 -8.39 -23.24
CA TYR A 96 -11.37 -8.08 -21.83
C TYR A 96 -10.16 -7.30 -21.31
N LYS A 97 -10.43 -6.15 -20.68
CA LYS A 97 -9.40 -5.38 -19.97
C LYS A 97 -8.83 -6.18 -18.79
N LYS A 98 -7.53 -6.05 -18.56
CA LYS A 98 -6.89 -6.65 -17.40
C LYS A 98 -7.41 -6.01 -16.12
N LYS A 99 -8.00 -6.80 -15.22
CA LYS A 99 -8.47 -6.30 -13.92
C LYS A 99 -7.31 -5.83 -13.07
N LYS A 100 -7.46 -4.66 -12.42
CA LYS A 100 -6.51 -4.19 -11.42
C LYS A 100 -6.46 -5.17 -10.24
N ARG A 101 -5.25 -5.57 -9.83
CA ARG A 101 -5.03 -6.56 -8.76
C ARG A 101 -3.91 -6.06 -7.85
N PHE A 102 -4.27 -5.26 -6.86
CA PHE A 102 -3.30 -4.76 -5.89
C PHE A 102 -3.09 -5.71 -4.70
N GLY A 103 -3.95 -6.72 -4.51
CA GLY A 103 -3.92 -7.61 -3.36
C GLY A 103 -2.56 -8.27 -3.11
N LYS A 104 -1.87 -8.73 -4.17
CA LYS A 104 -0.52 -9.30 -4.02
C LYS A 104 0.50 -8.26 -3.54
N SER A 105 0.45 -7.04 -4.06
CA SER A 105 1.35 -5.96 -3.68
C SER A 105 1.08 -5.52 -2.24
N ILE A 106 -0.19 -5.37 -1.86
CA ILE A 106 -0.61 -5.02 -0.49
C ILE A 106 -0.21 -6.13 0.49
N ALA A 107 -0.44 -7.40 0.15
CA ALA A 107 -0.04 -8.52 0.99
C ALA A 107 1.48 -8.61 1.17
N ASN A 108 2.26 -8.36 0.12
CA ASN A 108 3.71 -8.37 0.20
C ASN A 108 4.28 -7.23 1.03
N ARG A 109 3.69 -6.04 0.94
CA ARG A 109 4.14 -4.85 1.70
C ARG A 109 3.52 -4.75 3.09
N ALA A 110 2.37 -5.37 3.31
CA ALA A 110 1.63 -5.43 4.57
C ALA A 110 1.53 -4.06 5.31
N PRO A 111 1.01 -3.00 4.67
CA PRO A 111 0.98 -1.65 5.28
C PRO A 111 0.16 -1.62 6.59
N ALA A 112 -0.91 -2.40 6.69
CA ALA A 112 -1.68 -2.52 7.94
C ALA A 112 -0.83 -3.04 9.11
N MET A 113 0.11 -3.96 8.85
CA MET A 113 1.04 -4.46 9.87
C MET A 113 1.99 -3.35 10.33
N LEU A 114 2.49 -2.51 9.42
CA LEU A 114 3.32 -1.37 9.78
C LEU A 114 2.57 -0.42 10.73
N LEU A 115 1.34 -0.03 10.37
CA LEU A 115 0.53 0.84 11.25
C LEU A 115 0.28 0.22 12.62
N SER A 116 -0.02 -1.09 12.69
CA SER A 116 -0.19 -1.79 13.97
C SER A 116 1.09 -1.82 14.81
N ILE A 117 2.26 -1.91 14.18
CA ILE A 117 3.55 -1.88 14.88
C ILE A 117 3.82 -0.47 15.42
N ILE A 118 3.56 0.57 14.63
CA ILE A 118 3.72 1.97 15.07
C ILE A 118 2.79 2.25 16.25
N ASP A 119 1.51 1.90 16.14
CA ASP A 119 0.52 2.11 17.20
C ASP A 119 0.90 1.41 18.49
N ARG A 120 1.37 0.14 18.41
CA ARG A 120 1.91 -0.60 19.56
C ARG A 120 3.12 0.10 20.19
N LYS A 121 4.04 0.66 19.38
CA LYS A 121 5.21 1.37 19.90
C LYS A 121 4.82 2.69 20.56
N LEU A 122 3.86 3.40 20.02
CA LEU A 122 3.30 4.61 20.62
C LEU A 122 2.63 4.31 21.97
N SER A 123 1.95 3.17 22.10
CA SER A 123 1.30 2.79 23.35
C SER A 123 2.26 2.59 24.54
N TYR A 124 3.56 2.35 24.30
CA TYR A 124 4.57 2.32 25.35
C TYR A 124 4.83 3.70 25.99
N TYR A 125 4.36 4.76 25.33
CA TYR A 125 4.47 6.15 25.78
C TYR A 125 3.09 6.78 26.03
N ASP A 126 2.07 5.95 26.27
CA ASP A 126 0.66 6.36 26.46
C ASP A 126 0.11 7.20 25.29
N ARG A 127 0.55 6.86 24.06
CA ARG A 127 0.16 7.52 22.80
C ARG A 127 -0.43 6.52 21.83
N GLN A 128 -1.07 7.06 20.78
CA GLN A 128 -1.67 6.26 19.71
C GLN A 128 -1.58 6.98 18.37
N LEU A 129 -1.78 6.25 17.27
CA LEU A 129 -1.90 6.84 15.93
C LEU A 129 -3.14 7.72 15.85
N ILE A 130 -2.97 8.94 15.37
CA ILE A 130 -4.05 9.88 15.13
C ILE A 130 -4.61 9.63 13.72
N LYS A 131 -5.82 9.10 13.66
CA LYS A 131 -6.49 8.77 12.39
C LYS A 131 -7.32 9.95 11.92
N ILE A 132 -7.01 10.47 10.74
CA ILE A 132 -7.76 11.58 10.14
C ILE A 132 -8.98 11.08 9.38
N ASP A 133 -10.00 11.94 9.26
CA ASP A 133 -11.18 11.69 8.45
C ASP A 133 -10.86 11.95 6.96
N THR A 134 -10.42 10.92 6.26
CA THR A 134 -10.03 10.99 4.84
C THR A 134 -11.17 11.42 3.91
N TRP A 135 -12.43 11.16 4.28
CA TRP A 135 -13.60 11.53 3.48
C TRP A 135 -13.84 13.04 3.44
N ASN A 136 -13.61 13.72 4.54
CA ASN A 136 -13.79 15.16 4.66
C ASN A 136 -12.50 15.91 4.32
N ALA A 137 -11.36 15.50 4.86
CA ALA A 137 -10.08 16.18 4.68
C ALA A 137 -9.60 16.18 3.22
N LYS A 138 -9.66 15.04 2.52
CA LYS A 138 -9.28 14.91 1.10
C LYS A 138 -7.95 15.58 0.75
N ALA A 139 -6.89 15.30 1.52
CA ALA A 139 -5.58 15.96 1.43
C ALA A 139 -5.01 16.01 -0.01
N SER A 140 -5.22 14.95 -0.80
CA SER A 140 -4.75 14.91 -2.19
C SER A 140 -5.46 15.86 -3.16
N GLN A 141 -6.55 16.51 -2.72
CA GLN A 141 -7.39 17.41 -3.54
C GLN A 141 -7.31 18.86 -3.06
N PHE A 142 -6.94 19.09 -1.80
CA PHE A 142 -6.93 20.41 -1.19
C PHE A 142 -5.76 21.28 -1.66
N ASN A 143 -6.02 22.56 -1.81
CA ASN A 143 -5.03 23.60 -2.07
C ASN A 143 -5.09 24.64 -0.95
N HIS A 144 -4.03 24.73 -0.11
CA HIS A 144 -4.02 25.67 1.02
C HIS A 144 -3.85 27.14 0.60
N PHE A 145 -3.33 27.40 -0.63
CA PHE A 145 -3.15 28.77 -1.12
C PHE A 145 -4.45 29.51 -1.41
N ASP A 146 -5.49 28.77 -1.83
CA ASP A 146 -6.80 29.34 -2.19
C ASP A 146 -7.96 28.73 -1.38
N GLY A 147 -7.69 27.76 -0.51
CA GLY A 147 -8.68 27.08 0.32
C GLY A 147 -9.63 26.17 -0.46
N THR A 148 -9.31 25.79 -1.69
CA THR A 148 -10.22 25.05 -2.58
C THR A 148 -9.85 23.58 -2.73
N TYR A 149 -10.83 22.77 -3.18
CA TYR A 149 -10.66 21.35 -3.46
C TYR A 149 -10.74 21.07 -4.95
N HIS A 150 -9.68 20.52 -5.54
CA HIS A 150 -9.62 20.16 -6.94
C HIS A 150 -9.34 18.66 -7.12
N LYS A 151 -10.29 17.94 -7.72
CA LYS A 151 -10.10 16.54 -8.06
C LYS A 151 -9.08 16.41 -9.20
N LYS A 152 -8.00 15.68 -8.95
CA LYS A 152 -6.91 15.46 -9.90
C LYS A 152 -6.88 14.01 -10.38
N ALA A 153 -6.45 13.78 -11.62
CA ALA A 153 -6.23 12.43 -12.13
C ALA A 153 -5.16 11.71 -11.30
N LEU A 154 -5.32 10.41 -11.08
CA LEU A 154 -4.35 9.60 -10.31
C LEU A 154 -2.96 9.55 -10.96
N SER A 155 -2.88 9.74 -12.28
CA SER A 155 -1.62 9.83 -13.03
C SER A 155 -0.86 11.13 -12.80
N ARG A 156 -1.54 12.19 -12.35
CA ARG A 156 -0.89 13.48 -12.06
C ARG A 156 -0.16 13.41 -10.72
N ARG A 157 1.16 13.29 -10.77
CA ARG A 157 2.02 13.12 -9.60
C ARG A 157 2.56 14.44 -9.03
N TRP A 158 2.44 15.52 -9.78
CA TRP A 158 2.90 16.85 -9.40
C TRP A 158 1.75 17.83 -9.37
N ASN A 159 1.75 18.69 -8.36
CA ASN A 159 0.93 19.89 -8.31
C ASN A 159 1.75 21.07 -8.85
N ASP A 160 1.07 22.00 -9.50
CA ASP A 160 1.62 23.28 -9.91
C ASP A 160 0.69 24.37 -9.36
N PHE A 161 1.23 25.18 -8.48
CA PHE A 161 0.54 26.30 -7.84
C PHE A 161 1.25 27.59 -8.26
N ASN A 162 0.83 28.16 -9.40
CA ASN A 162 1.41 29.40 -9.95
C ASN A 162 2.95 29.33 -10.11
N GLY A 163 3.46 28.23 -10.66
CA GLY A 163 4.88 28.00 -10.86
C GLY A 163 5.59 27.28 -9.70
N VAL A 164 4.95 27.10 -8.56
CA VAL A 164 5.49 26.31 -7.44
C VAL A 164 5.13 24.84 -7.66
N LYS A 165 6.11 24.04 -8.04
CA LYS A 165 5.94 22.59 -8.33
C LYS A 165 6.19 21.76 -7.08
N ILE A 166 5.19 20.97 -6.68
CA ILE A 166 5.26 20.13 -5.47
C ILE A 166 4.80 18.73 -5.80
N GLN A 167 5.55 17.73 -5.35
CA GLN A 167 5.16 16.33 -5.46
C GLN A 167 3.91 16.07 -4.61
N ARG A 168 2.90 15.45 -5.23
CA ARG A 168 1.54 15.33 -4.67
C ARG A 168 1.48 14.63 -3.32
N ASP A 169 2.22 13.52 -3.17
CA ASP A 169 2.11 12.69 -1.98
C ASP A 169 2.84 13.36 -0.80
N LEU A 170 3.96 14.06 -1.05
CA LEU A 170 4.66 14.88 -0.05
C LEU A 170 3.82 16.08 0.38
N TYR A 171 3.12 16.71 -0.58
CA TYR A 171 2.21 17.81 -0.27
C TYR A 171 1.01 17.33 0.57
N SER A 172 0.44 16.16 0.26
CA SER A 172 -0.62 15.59 1.07
C SER A 172 -0.16 15.30 2.50
N ALA A 173 1.07 14.80 2.68
CA ALA A 173 1.64 14.59 4.00
C ALA A 173 1.82 15.90 4.78
N PHE A 174 2.27 16.97 4.11
CA PHE A 174 2.36 18.31 4.70
C PHE A 174 1.00 18.82 5.16
N LEU A 175 -0.05 18.67 4.36
CA LEU A 175 -1.41 19.06 4.74
C LEU A 175 -1.90 18.26 5.94
N ILE A 176 -1.68 16.94 5.95
CA ILE A 176 -2.05 16.07 7.06
C ILE A 176 -1.33 16.47 8.36
N MET A 177 -0.06 16.86 8.30
CA MET A 177 0.69 17.36 9.45
C MET A 177 0.09 18.67 10.02
N ASN A 178 -0.57 19.47 9.17
CA ASN A 178 -1.21 20.73 9.53
C ASN A 178 -2.75 20.64 9.56
N ILE A 179 -3.28 19.45 9.86
CA ILE A 179 -4.72 19.26 10.03
C ILE A 179 -5.20 20.02 11.27
N ALA A 180 -6.42 20.53 11.22
CA ALA A 180 -7.05 21.18 12.36
C ALA A 180 -7.47 20.17 13.43
N ASP A 181 -7.81 20.64 14.61
CA ASP A 181 -8.15 19.79 15.77
C ASP A 181 -9.41 18.95 15.55
N ASP A 182 -10.24 19.31 14.57
CA ASP A 182 -11.41 18.54 14.14
C ASP A 182 -11.07 17.27 13.36
N LEU A 183 -9.80 17.09 12.94
CA LEU A 183 -9.28 16.00 12.08
C LEU A 183 -10.02 15.87 10.73
N LYS A 184 -10.68 16.92 10.26
CA LYS A 184 -11.51 16.95 9.04
C LYS A 184 -11.14 18.06 8.09
N SER A 185 -10.58 19.14 8.60
CA SER A 185 -10.20 20.34 7.85
C SER A 185 -8.72 20.66 8.03
N PHE A 186 -8.15 21.53 7.19
CA PHE A 186 -6.75 21.96 7.30
C PHE A 186 -6.66 23.34 7.90
N ASP A 187 -5.72 23.53 8.80
CA ASP A 187 -5.40 24.85 9.37
C ASP A 187 -4.53 25.62 8.36
N ILE A 188 -5.18 26.53 7.62
CA ILE A 188 -4.53 27.31 6.56
C ILE A 188 -3.43 28.21 7.15
N ASN A 189 -3.62 28.76 8.35
CA ASN A 189 -2.59 29.61 8.98
C ASN A 189 -1.35 28.79 9.30
N LYS A 190 -1.51 27.61 9.93
CA LYS A 190 -0.39 26.70 10.17
C LYS A 190 0.29 26.25 8.86
N CYS A 191 -0.49 26.02 7.79
CA CYS A 191 0.06 25.69 6.48
C CYS A 191 0.92 26.83 5.94
N ASN A 192 0.41 28.07 5.96
CA ASN A 192 1.15 29.24 5.46
C ASN A 192 2.44 29.49 6.25
N ASP A 193 2.38 29.43 7.58
CA ASP A 193 3.53 29.66 8.45
C ASP A 193 4.66 28.66 8.25
N ARG A 194 4.32 27.42 7.89
CA ARG A 194 5.26 26.30 7.74
C ARG A 194 5.64 25.99 6.29
N PHE A 195 4.98 26.64 5.34
CA PHE A 195 5.13 26.27 3.93
C PHE A 195 6.55 26.47 3.39
N GLU A 196 7.21 27.55 3.74
CA GLU A 196 8.58 27.85 3.26
C GLU A 196 9.58 26.78 3.71
N ILE A 197 9.50 26.38 4.99
CA ILE A 197 10.35 25.32 5.55
C ILE A 197 10.04 23.99 4.86
N PHE A 198 8.76 23.65 4.72
CA PHE A 198 8.33 22.44 4.02
C PHE A 198 8.87 22.43 2.59
N TYR A 199 8.72 23.52 1.83
CA TYR A 199 9.13 23.58 0.42
C TYR A 199 10.64 23.40 0.23
N LYS A 200 11.43 23.97 1.14
CA LYS A 200 12.88 23.75 1.18
C LYS A 200 13.23 22.29 1.41
N LEU A 201 12.62 21.65 2.43
CA LEU A 201 12.83 20.23 2.73
C LEU A 201 12.33 19.32 1.62
N HIS A 202 11.18 19.65 1.02
CA HIS A 202 10.62 18.95 -0.14
C HIS A 202 11.63 18.91 -1.30
N ASN A 203 12.23 20.05 -1.64
CA ASN A 203 13.18 20.12 -2.76
C ASN A 203 14.46 19.31 -2.47
N LEU A 204 14.98 19.38 -1.27
CA LEU A 204 16.10 18.55 -0.83
C LEU A 204 15.79 17.06 -0.94
N GLU A 205 14.62 16.65 -0.50
CA GLU A 205 14.21 15.25 -0.57
C GLU A 205 13.98 14.77 -2.01
N VAL A 206 13.36 15.61 -2.84
CA VAL A 206 13.18 15.33 -4.27
C VAL A 206 14.52 15.12 -4.97
N ASP A 207 15.49 15.97 -4.70
CA ASP A 207 16.83 15.86 -5.30
C ASP A 207 17.58 14.63 -4.79
N ARG A 208 17.44 14.30 -3.50
CA ARG A 208 17.97 13.05 -2.93
C ARG A 208 17.36 11.83 -3.62
N LEU A 209 16.05 11.81 -3.83
CA LEU A 209 15.33 10.69 -4.45
C LEU A 209 15.66 10.53 -5.93
N ARG A 210 15.90 11.62 -6.68
CA ARG A 210 16.32 11.59 -8.09
C ARG A 210 17.66 10.88 -8.29
N GLY A 211 18.53 10.93 -7.29
CA GLY A 211 19.79 10.18 -7.29
C GLY A 211 19.63 8.65 -7.20
N HIS A 212 18.47 8.15 -6.80
CA HIS A 212 18.21 6.72 -6.66
C HIS A 212 17.48 6.13 -7.88
N LYS A 213 18.17 5.30 -8.67
CA LYS A 213 17.70 4.72 -9.95
C LYS A 213 16.42 3.86 -9.89
N ASN A 214 15.88 3.55 -8.72
CA ASN A 214 14.81 2.55 -8.55
C ASN A 214 13.47 3.09 -8.01
N LEU A 215 13.22 4.40 -8.04
CA LEU A 215 12.04 5.02 -7.43
C LEU A 215 10.97 5.46 -8.45
N SER A 216 10.79 4.70 -9.52
CA SER A 216 9.80 4.99 -10.58
C SER A 216 8.34 5.09 -10.10
N SER A 217 8.02 4.54 -8.91
CA SER A 217 6.64 4.55 -8.39
C SER A 217 6.19 5.91 -7.84
N ILE A 218 7.13 6.78 -7.47
CA ILE A 218 6.88 8.12 -6.90
C ILE A 218 6.85 9.19 -7.99
N ALA A 219 7.32 8.86 -9.20
CA ALA A 219 7.41 9.74 -10.37
C ALA A 219 8.17 11.05 -10.06
N ILE A 220 9.32 10.92 -9.40
CA ILE A 220 10.29 11.97 -9.09
C ILE A 220 11.43 11.92 -10.10
#